data_804178b9470a236cf880a4ecf815ab22
#
_entry.id   804178b9470a236cf880a4ecf815ab22
#
_cell.length_a   1.000
_cell.length_b   1.000
_cell.length_c   1.000
_cell.angle_alpha   90.00
_cell.angle_beta   90.00
_cell.angle_gamma   90.00
#
_symmetry.space_group_name_H-M   'P 1'
#
loop_
_entity.id
_entity.type
_entity.pdbx_description
1 polymer ?
#
loop_
_entity_poly.entity_id
_entity_poly.type
_entity_poly.pdbx_seq_one_letter_code
_entity_poly.pdbx_strand_id
1 'polypeptide(L)'
;MGFVFTIASCGENGSNAEFDPESSLIAEIEISSVAFEDGGNVPIEYTCDGENISPPLRWSEVPIGTRSIAIIVDDPYSAGHIFRHWSVFNIPSVTRSLDANQATTPDLKNSTRQALNDFGDTGYSGPCPPEGQEHEYVFFIYALSEPLEIEGNATPLDVSAALRGKVAGTGSFSGIYVRR
;
A
#
# COMPACT_ATOMS: atom_id res chain seq x y z
N MET A 1 20.02 26.83 -71.93
CA MET A 1 19.92 27.49 -70.65
C MET A 1 18.74 26.83 -69.88
N GLY A 2 19.04 25.82 -69.13
CA GLY A 2 18.01 25.11 -68.33
C GLY A 2 18.23 25.43 -66.88
N PHE A 3 17.19 25.96 -66.25
CA PHE A 3 17.15 26.23 -64.82
C PHE A 3 16.65 24.94 -64.10
N VAL A 4 17.49 24.38 -63.28
CA VAL A 4 17.12 23.30 -62.38
C VAL A 4 16.63 23.90 -61.09
N PHE A 5 15.33 23.69 -60.76
CA PHE A 5 14.75 24.00 -59.47
C PHE A 5 14.97 22.81 -58.54
N THR A 6 15.79 22.97 -57.54
CA THR A 6 15.89 22.07 -56.39
C THR A 6 14.84 22.41 -55.37
N ILE A 7 13.87 21.52 -55.20
CA ILE A 7 12.89 21.57 -54.10
C ILE A 7 13.55 20.96 -52.86
N ALA A 8 13.76 21.82 -51.85
CA ALA A 8 14.13 21.36 -50.50
C ALA A 8 12.93 20.73 -49.82
N SER A 9 12.99 19.44 -49.58
CA SER A 9 12.01 18.70 -48.75
C SER A 9 12.31 19.00 -47.27
N CYS A 10 11.43 19.71 -46.62
CA CYS A 10 11.37 19.77 -45.15
C CYS A 10 10.90 18.44 -44.64
N GLY A 11 11.80 17.69 -43.97
CA GLY A 11 11.44 16.51 -43.22
C GLY A 11 10.73 16.93 -41.96
N GLU A 12 9.43 16.63 -41.86
CA GLU A 12 8.70 16.63 -40.62
C GLU A 12 9.16 15.41 -39.81
N ASN A 13 9.96 15.67 -38.79
CA ASN A 13 10.21 14.71 -37.71
C ASN A 13 8.94 14.61 -36.85
N GLY A 14 7.96 13.87 -37.33
CA GLY A 14 6.90 13.34 -36.52
C GLY A 14 7.51 12.29 -35.57
N SER A 15 7.83 12.66 -34.34
CA SER A 15 8.06 11.71 -33.28
C SER A 15 6.73 10.99 -33.00
N ASN A 16 6.51 9.90 -33.71
CA ASN A 16 5.53 8.91 -33.29
C ASN A 16 6.03 8.39 -31.93
N ALA A 17 5.49 8.94 -30.84
CA ALA A 17 5.56 8.26 -29.57
C ALA A 17 4.84 6.93 -29.78
N GLU A 18 5.62 5.88 -30.00
CA GLU A 18 5.16 4.52 -30.04
C GLU A 18 4.48 4.30 -28.66
N PHE A 19 3.15 4.13 -28.69
CA PHE A 19 2.39 3.72 -27.53
C PHE A 19 2.92 2.35 -27.15
N ASP A 20 3.73 2.30 -26.07
CA ASP A 20 4.20 1.06 -25.48
C ASP A 20 3.03 0.37 -24.75
N PRO A 21 2.43 -0.67 -25.33
CA PRO A 21 1.31 -1.37 -24.68
C PRO A 21 1.74 -2.18 -23.45
N GLU A 22 3.04 -2.25 -23.15
CA GLU A 22 3.59 -2.91 -21.97
C GLU A 22 3.85 -1.98 -20.77
N SER A 23 3.44 -0.73 -20.81
CA SER A 23 3.22 0.03 -19.57
C SER A 23 2.09 -0.68 -18.85
N SER A 24 2.41 -1.69 -18.04
CA SER A 24 1.44 -2.45 -17.26
C SER A 24 0.74 -1.45 -16.35
N LEU A 25 -0.49 -1.10 -16.72
CA LEU A 25 -1.35 -0.28 -15.88
C LEU A 25 -1.53 -1.04 -14.57
N ILE A 26 -0.93 -0.53 -13.50
CA ILE A 26 -1.16 -1.05 -12.16
C ILE A 26 -2.66 -0.89 -11.91
N ALA A 27 -3.35 -2.00 -11.68
CA ALA A 27 -4.79 -1.99 -11.49
C ALA A 27 -5.16 -1.28 -10.18
N GLU A 28 -6.24 -0.51 -10.22
CA GLU A 28 -6.78 0.13 -9.02
C GLU A 28 -7.60 -0.87 -8.21
N ILE A 29 -7.42 -0.86 -6.88
CA ILE A 29 -8.14 -1.69 -5.92
C ILE A 29 -8.80 -0.74 -4.93
N GLU A 30 -10.12 -0.82 -4.82
CA GLU A 30 -10.83 -0.10 -3.77
C GLU A 30 -10.58 -0.79 -2.42
N ILE A 31 -10.08 -0.06 -1.44
CA ILE A 31 -9.92 -0.51 -0.06
C ILE A 31 -10.66 0.45 0.86
N SER A 32 -11.27 -0.06 1.92
CA SER A 32 -12.06 0.72 2.88
C SER A 32 -12.14 0.04 4.24
N SER A 33 -12.66 0.76 5.21
CA SER A 33 -13.05 0.24 6.51
C SER A 33 -14.54 0.50 6.75
N VAL A 34 -15.20 -0.37 7.53
CA VAL A 34 -16.55 -0.09 8.04
C VAL A 34 -16.51 0.74 9.33
N ALA A 35 -15.32 0.96 9.89
CA ALA A 35 -15.12 1.68 11.15
C ALA A 35 -15.01 3.20 10.95
N PHE A 36 -14.50 3.66 9.79
CA PHE A 36 -14.37 5.06 9.44
C PHE A 36 -14.31 5.24 7.92
N GLU A 37 -14.72 6.41 7.44
CA GLU A 37 -14.69 6.78 6.02
C GLU A 37 -13.28 7.26 5.61
N ASP A 38 -12.99 7.26 4.31
CA ASP A 38 -11.75 7.81 3.76
C ASP A 38 -11.59 9.29 4.14
N GLY A 39 -10.43 9.65 4.68
CA GLY A 39 -10.15 10.97 5.27
C GLY A 39 -10.91 11.25 6.57
N GLY A 40 -11.66 10.30 7.12
CA GLY A 40 -12.40 10.44 8.38
C GLY A 40 -11.53 10.22 9.61
N ASN A 41 -12.10 10.52 10.79
CA ASN A 41 -11.39 10.29 12.05
C ASN A 41 -11.30 8.80 12.37
N VAL A 42 -10.11 8.33 12.71
CA VAL A 42 -9.89 6.98 13.23
C VAL A 42 -10.49 6.88 14.64
N PRO A 43 -11.44 5.94 14.90
CA PRO A 43 -12.00 5.75 16.22
C PRO A 43 -10.93 5.37 17.24
N ILE A 44 -11.09 5.84 18.47
CA ILE A 44 -10.09 5.72 19.54
C ILE A 44 -9.66 4.27 19.82
N GLU A 45 -10.56 3.31 19.64
CA GLU A 45 -10.29 1.88 19.84
C GLU A 45 -9.18 1.34 18.95
N TYR A 46 -8.96 1.95 17.76
CA TYR A 46 -7.89 1.57 16.82
C TYR A 46 -6.61 2.38 17.00
N THR A 47 -6.47 3.15 18.07
CA THR A 47 -5.35 4.05 18.34
C THR A 47 -4.62 3.70 19.63
N CYS A 48 -3.44 4.27 19.86
CA CYS A 48 -2.68 4.06 21.09
C CYS A 48 -3.34 4.59 22.37
N ASP A 49 -4.37 5.43 22.22
CA ASP A 49 -5.13 5.95 23.36
C ASP A 49 -6.37 5.07 23.69
N GLY A 50 -6.62 4.01 22.89
CA GLY A 50 -7.70 3.04 23.07
C GLY A 50 -7.19 1.61 23.22
N GLU A 51 -7.91 0.66 22.62
CA GLU A 51 -7.54 -0.77 22.66
C GLU A 51 -6.33 -1.13 21.79
N ASN A 52 -5.95 -0.22 20.90
CA ASN A 52 -4.82 -0.38 19.99
C ASN A 52 -4.92 -1.62 19.08
N ILE A 53 -6.12 -1.95 18.65
CA ILE A 53 -6.42 -3.09 17.78
C ILE A 53 -6.48 -2.64 16.31
N SER A 54 -6.19 -3.54 15.38
CA SER A 54 -6.32 -3.24 13.96
C SER A 54 -7.78 -3.04 13.56
N PRO A 55 -8.11 -2.05 12.69
CA PRO A 55 -9.46 -1.86 12.19
C PRO A 55 -9.86 -2.99 11.23
N PRO A 56 -11.18 -3.22 11.05
CA PRO A 56 -11.66 -4.13 10.00
C PRO A 56 -11.44 -3.49 8.63
N LEU A 57 -10.95 -4.28 7.67
CA LEU A 57 -10.65 -3.82 6.31
C LEU A 57 -11.40 -4.65 5.28
N ARG A 58 -11.81 -4.03 4.17
CA ARG A 58 -12.43 -4.67 3.01
C ARG A 58 -11.85 -4.10 1.73
N TRP A 59 -11.83 -4.91 0.68
CA TRP A 59 -11.37 -4.47 -0.63
C TRP A 59 -12.14 -5.15 -1.77
N SER A 60 -12.09 -4.52 -2.94
CA SER A 60 -12.67 -5.01 -4.17
C SER A 60 -11.93 -6.24 -4.72
N GLU A 61 -12.36 -6.72 -5.88
CA GLU A 61 -11.62 -7.78 -6.57
C GLU A 61 -10.22 -7.31 -6.95
N VAL A 62 -9.27 -8.22 -6.84
CA VAL A 62 -7.88 -7.99 -7.25
C VAL A 62 -7.66 -8.45 -8.69
N PRO A 63 -6.65 -7.92 -9.40
CA PRO A 63 -6.37 -8.29 -10.78
C PRO A 63 -6.19 -9.80 -10.98
N ILE A 64 -6.58 -10.29 -12.17
CA ILE A 64 -6.33 -11.67 -12.56
C ILE A 64 -4.82 -11.94 -12.54
N GLY A 65 -4.42 -13.09 -11.98
CA GLY A 65 -3.00 -13.44 -11.82
C GLY A 65 -2.41 -13.04 -10.46
N THR A 66 -3.16 -12.32 -9.60
CA THR A 66 -2.74 -12.06 -8.22
C THR A 66 -2.54 -13.37 -7.45
N ARG A 67 -1.37 -13.51 -6.86
CA ARG A 67 -1.00 -14.68 -6.06
C ARG A 67 -1.07 -14.43 -4.56
N SER A 68 -0.82 -13.19 -4.14
CA SER A 68 -0.93 -12.78 -2.74
C SER A 68 -1.30 -11.30 -2.62
N ILE A 69 -1.72 -10.89 -1.43
CA ILE A 69 -2.06 -9.51 -1.10
C ILE A 69 -1.18 -9.08 0.07
N ALA A 70 -0.77 -7.81 0.07
CA ALA A 70 -0.15 -7.16 1.22
C ALA A 70 -0.93 -5.89 1.57
N ILE A 71 -1.01 -5.59 2.88
CA ILE A 71 -1.55 -4.33 3.40
C ILE A 71 -0.47 -3.68 4.25
N ILE A 72 -0.34 -2.38 4.08
CA ILE A 72 0.65 -1.55 4.75
C ILE A 72 -0.06 -0.33 5.32
N VAL A 73 0.27 0.05 6.54
CA VAL A 73 -0.22 1.28 7.18
C VAL A 73 0.95 2.16 7.53
N ASP A 74 0.97 3.35 6.95
CA ASP A 74 2.05 4.33 7.09
C ASP A 74 1.56 5.66 7.64
N ASP A 75 2.39 6.31 8.45
CA ASP A 75 2.29 7.72 8.83
C ASP A 75 3.36 8.50 8.04
N PRO A 76 2.97 9.24 6.99
CA PRO A 76 3.90 10.06 6.21
C PRO A 76 4.28 11.37 6.90
N TYR A 77 3.62 11.75 8.00
CA TYR A 77 3.85 13.00 8.74
C TYR A 77 4.85 12.86 9.88
N SER A 78 5.33 11.65 10.14
CA SER A 78 6.39 11.42 11.12
C SER A 78 7.68 12.14 10.74
N ALA A 79 8.34 12.77 11.71
CA ALA A 79 9.50 13.62 11.47
C ALA A 79 10.68 12.85 10.85
N GLY A 80 10.95 13.13 9.57
CA GLY A 80 12.16 12.70 8.86
C GLY A 80 12.08 11.43 8.04
N HIS A 81 11.05 10.58 8.21
CA HIS A 81 10.81 9.37 7.41
C HIS A 81 9.36 8.92 7.51
N ILE A 82 8.93 8.07 6.57
CA ILE A 82 7.63 7.39 6.65
C ILE A 82 7.70 6.39 7.81
N PHE A 83 6.78 6.52 8.77
CA PHE A 83 6.71 5.65 9.93
C PHE A 83 5.68 4.53 9.68
N ARG A 84 6.13 3.29 9.72
CA ARG A 84 5.28 2.11 9.46
C ARG A 84 4.58 1.65 10.72
N HIS A 85 3.26 1.67 10.69
CA HIS A 85 2.38 1.21 11.76
C HIS A 85 1.99 -0.26 11.63
N TRP A 86 1.97 -0.79 10.40
CA TRP A 86 1.61 -2.18 10.14
C TRP A 86 2.10 -2.65 8.78
N SER A 87 2.50 -3.93 8.72
CA SER A 87 2.68 -4.66 7.47
C SER A 87 2.15 -6.07 7.65
N VAL A 88 1.10 -6.40 6.92
CA VAL A 88 0.56 -7.76 6.82
C VAL A 88 0.63 -8.21 5.37
N PHE A 89 1.18 -9.39 5.13
CA PHE A 89 1.48 -9.86 3.78
C PHE A 89 1.24 -11.36 3.62
N ASN A 90 1.32 -11.85 2.38
CA ASN A 90 0.96 -13.21 2.01
C ASN A 90 -0.49 -13.56 2.35
N ILE A 91 -1.37 -12.55 2.32
CA ILE A 91 -2.81 -12.76 2.42
C ILE A 91 -3.25 -13.48 1.14
N PRO A 92 -4.02 -14.59 1.24
CA PRO A 92 -4.49 -15.31 0.05
C PRO A 92 -5.28 -14.41 -0.91
N SER A 93 -5.04 -14.51 -2.21
CA SER A 93 -5.65 -13.65 -3.24
C SER A 93 -7.18 -13.78 -3.33
N VAL A 94 -7.76 -14.83 -2.75
CA VAL A 94 -9.22 -15.02 -2.65
C VAL A 94 -9.86 -14.27 -1.48
N THR A 95 -9.05 -13.76 -0.54
CA THR A 95 -9.51 -12.99 0.62
C THR A 95 -10.03 -11.63 0.16
N ARG A 96 -11.08 -11.12 0.79
CA ARG A 96 -11.70 -9.80 0.51
C ARG A 96 -11.87 -8.94 1.74
N SER A 97 -11.43 -9.42 2.90
CA SER A 97 -11.50 -8.67 4.15
C SER A 97 -10.52 -9.20 5.18
N LEU A 98 -10.14 -8.33 6.10
CA LEU A 98 -9.57 -8.69 7.39
C LEU A 98 -10.53 -8.22 8.49
N ASP A 99 -10.81 -9.09 9.45
CA ASP A 99 -11.57 -8.70 10.64
C ASP A 99 -10.74 -7.75 11.51
N ALA A 100 -11.42 -6.98 12.37
CA ALA A 100 -10.73 -6.20 13.39
C ALA A 100 -9.93 -7.10 14.34
N ASN A 101 -8.97 -6.51 15.05
CA ASN A 101 -8.20 -7.16 16.10
C ASN A 101 -7.42 -8.39 15.60
N GLN A 102 -6.63 -8.22 14.54
CA GLN A 102 -5.67 -9.24 14.11
C GLN A 102 -4.65 -9.50 15.24
N ALA A 103 -4.33 -10.78 15.45
CA ALA A 103 -3.35 -11.13 16.46
C ALA A 103 -1.97 -10.49 16.17
N THR A 104 -1.25 -10.07 17.22
CA THR A 104 0.08 -9.45 17.09
C THR A 104 1.19 -10.50 17.10
N THR A 105 1.07 -11.50 16.22
CA THR A 105 2.04 -12.60 16.05
C THR A 105 2.61 -12.58 14.63
N PRO A 106 3.86 -13.04 14.40
CA PRO A 106 4.46 -13.05 13.07
C PRO A 106 3.65 -13.85 12.04
N ASP A 107 3.03 -14.95 12.48
CA ASP A 107 2.26 -15.85 11.64
C ASP A 107 0.77 -15.79 12.01
N LEU A 108 -0.06 -15.57 11.02
CA LEU A 108 -1.51 -15.61 11.10
C LEU A 108 -2.03 -16.87 10.38
N LYS A 109 -3.35 -17.00 10.27
CA LYS A 109 -3.99 -18.10 9.53
C LYS A 109 -3.68 -18.01 8.04
N ASN A 110 -3.76 -19.17 7.34
CA ASN A 110 -3.67 -19.27 5.89
C ASN A 110 -2.35 -18.74 5.29
N SER A 111 -1.23 -18.94 5.96
CA SER A 111 0.11 -18.48 5.57
C SER A 111 0.28 -16.96 5.52
N THR A 112 -0.71 -16.20 6.01
CA THR A 112 -0.59 -14.75 6.19
C THR A 112 0.45 -14.46 7.27
N ARG A 113 1.29 -13.46 7.02
CA ARG A 113 2.38 -13.08 7.92
C ARG A 113 2.36 -11.59 8.21
N GLN A 114 2.98 -11.22 9.32
CA GLN A 114 3.18 -9.84 9.73
C GLN A 114 4.66 -9.55 9.98
N ALA A 115 5.03 -8.31 9.70
CA ALA A 115 6.36 -7.79 10.01
C ALA A 115 6.37 -7.06 11.35
N LEU A 116 7.57 -6.71 11.79
CA LEU A 116 7.77 -5.65 12.78
C LEU A 116 7.26 -4.33 12.20
N ASN A 117 6.77 -3.46 13.06
CA ASN A 117 6.49 -2.06 12.77
C ASN A 117 7.65 -1.17 13.27
N ASP A 118 7.57 0.13 13.07
CA ASP A 118 8.64 1.03 13.49
C ASP A 118 8.65 1.34 15.00
N PHE A 119 7.66 0.86 15.77
CA PHE A 119 7.76 0.77 17.23
C PHE A 119 8.60 -0.43 17.68
N GLY A 120 8.93 -1.37 16.81
CA GLY A 120 9.63 -2.61 17.11
C GLY A 120 8.71 -3.76 17.52
N ASP A 121 7.40 -3.57 17.42
CA ASP A 121 6.39 -4.59 17.73
C ASP A 121 5.98 -5.36 16.47
N THR A 122 5.55 -6.61 16.62
CA THR A 122 4.96 -7.38 15.52
C THR A 122 3.50 -7.02 15.34
N GLY A 123 3.09 -6.75 14.09
CA GLY A 123 1.69 -6.50 13.75
C GLY A 123 1.30 -5.04 13.82
N TYR A 124 0.02 -4.78 14.07
CA TYR A 124 -0.55 -3.45 14.09
C TYR A 124 -0.22 -2.71 15.39
N SER A 125 0.22 -1.45 15.25
CA SER A 125 0.23 -0.43 16.29
C SER A 125 -0.48 0.80 15.74
N GLY A 126 -1.52 1.26 16.40
CA GLY A 126 -2.42 2.30 15.90
C GLY A 126 -1.81 3.70 15.90
N PRO A 127 -2.54 4.66 15.32
CA PRO A 127 -2.22 6.08 15.37
C PRO A 127 -1.79 6.53 16.75
N CYS A 128 -0.61 7.19 16.83
CA CYS A 128 -0.04 7.69 18.08
C CYS A 128 0.81 8.95 17.83
N PRO A 129 0.21 10.04 17.30
CA PRO A 129 0.96 11.26 17.02
C PRO A 129 1.35 11.95 18.33
N PRO A 130 2.28 12.90 18.30
CA PRO A 130 2.55 13.76 19.45
C PRO A 130 1.26 14.48 19.90
N GLU A 131 1.14 14.72 21.20
CA GLU A 131 -0.05 15.38 21.77
C GLU A 131 -0.33 16.72 21.08
N GLY A 132 -1.59 16.93 20.70
CA GLY A 132 -2.05 18.14 19.99
C GLY A 132 -1.72 18.16 18.49
N GLN A 133 -1.05 17.17 17.94
CA GLN A 133 -0.77 17.08 16.52
C GLN A 133 -1.78 16.18 15.81
N GLU A 134 -2.14 16.60 14.59
CA GLU A 134 -2.99 15.84 13.68
C GLU A 134 -2.11 15.15 12.64
N HIS A 135 -2.22 13.83 12.53
CA HIS A 135 -1.55 13.05 11.49
C HIS A 135 -2.59 12.29 10.67
N GLU A 136 -2.28 12.07 9.41
CA GLU A 136 -3.02 11.20 8.50
C GLU A 136 -2.28 9.86 8.39
N TYR A 137 -3.04 8.78 8.50
CA TYR A 137 -2.54 7.40 8.43
C TYR A 137 -3.08 6.75 7.17
N VAL A 138 -2.19 6.36 6.27
CA VAL A 138 -2.54 5.84 4.96
C VAL A 138 -2.48 4.32 4.96
N PHE A 139 -3.58 3.68 4.60
CA PHE A 139 -3.74 2.23 4.46
C PHE A 139 -3.59 1.87 2.98
N PHE A 140 -2.50 1.24 2.63
CA PHE A 140 -2.23 0.77 1.27
C PHE A 140 -2.57 -0.71 1.14
N ILE A 141 -3.13 -1.10 -0.01
CA ILE A 141 -3.24 -2.48 -0.44
C ILE A 141 -2.41 -2.70 -1.71
N TYR A 142 -1.76 -3.85 -1.78
CA TYR A 142 -0.98 -4.29 -2.93
C TYR A 142 -1.40 -5.70 -3.33
N ALA A 143 -1.85 -5.86 -4.58
CA ALA A 143 -2.00 -7.16 -5.21
C ALA A 143 -0.67 -7.55 -5.84
N LEU A 144 -0.18 -8.75 -5.54
CA LEU A 144 1.16 -9.20 -5.89
C LEU A 144 1.10 -10.39 -6.85
N SER A 145 1.98 -10.40 -7.85
CA SER A 145 2.15 -11.48 -8.83
C SER A 145 2.73 -12.75 -8.21
N GLU A 146 3.33 -12.66 -7.02
CA GLU A 146 3.86 -13.78 -6.24
C GLU A 146 3.89 -13.45 -4.74
N PRO A 147 3.92 -14.45 -3.84
CA PRO A 147 4.10 -14.20 -2.42
C PRO A 147 5.46 -13.55 -2.12
N LEU A 148 5.53 -12.84 -0.98
CA LEU A 148 6.77 -12.28 -0.47
C LEU A 148 7.57 -13.37 0.26
N GLU A 149 8.76 -13.64 -0.23
CA GLU A 149 9.71 -14.56 0.42
C GLU A 149 10.58 -13.77 1.40
N ILE A 150 10.12 -13.68 2.65
CA ILE A 150 10.82 -13.01 3.74
C ILE A 150 10.93 -13.99 4.90
N GLU A 151 12.15 -14.22 5.36
CA GLU A 151 12.43 -15.13 6.48
C GLU A 151 12.51 -14.38 7.81
N GLY A 152 12.25 -15.10 8.90
CA GLY A 152 12.39 -14.58 10.26
C GLY A 152 11.47 -13.41 10.61
N ASN A 153 11.97 -12.53 11.46
CA ASN A 153 11.29 -11.29 11.85
C ASN A 153 11.52 -10.21 10.78
N ALA A 154 10.60 -10.13 9.83
CA ALA A 154 10.64 -9.12 8.77
C ALA A 154 10.60 -7.70 9.36
N THR A 155 11.43 -6.81 8.84
CA THR A 155 11.38 -5.37 9.12
C THR A 155 10.53 -4.62 8.10
N PRO A 156 10.12 -3.36 8.34
CA PRO A 156 9.47 -2.52 7.33
C PRO A 156 10.26 -2.40 6.01
N LEU A 157 11.59 -2.33 6.10
CA LEU A 157 12.48 -2.26 4.94
C LEU A 157 12.48 -3.56 4.13
N ASP A 158 12.46 -4.72 4.80
CA ASP A 158 12.41 -6.02 4.12
C ASP A 158 11.12 -6.17 3.32
N VAL A 159 9.98 -5.77 3.90
CA VAL A 159 8.69 -5.78 3.20
C VAL A 159 8.72 -4.83 2.00
N SER A 160 9.21 -3.59 2.17
CA SER A 160 9.31 -2.62 1.08
C SER A 160 10.24 -3.08 -0.04
N ALA A 161 11.33 -3.75 0.30
CA ALA A 161 12.26 -4.32 -0.69
C ALA A 161 11.62 -5.49 -1.45
N ALA A 162 10.90 -6.37 -0.75
CA ALA A 162 10.26 -7.55 -1.34
C ALA A 162 9.08 -7.23 -2.27
N LEU A 163 8.43 -6.08 -2.10
CA LEU A 163 7.33 -5.61 -2.97
C LEU A 163 7.80 -5.21 -4.37
N ARG A 164 9.08 -4.83 -4.54
CA ARG A 164 9.58 -4.28 -5.81
C ARG A 164 9.43 -5.28 -6.95
N GLY A 165 8.83 -4.81 -8.05
CA GLY A 165 8.64 -5.61 -9.26
C GLY A 165 7.53 -6.66 -9.17
N LYS A 166 6.78 -6.75 -8.04
CA LYS A 166 5.73 -7.74 -7.83
C LYS A 166 4.32 -7.15 -7.82
N VAL A 167 4.19 -5.83 -7.79
CA VAL A 167 2.90 -5.14 -7.67
C VAL A 167 2.16 -5.15 -9.00
N ALA A 168 0.98 -5.78 -9.03
CA ALA A 168 0.07 -5.85 -10.17
C ALA A 168 -1.18 -4.96 -9.98
N GLY A 169 -1.49 -4.59 -8.74
CA GLY A 169 -2.59 -3.69 -8.40
C GLY A 169 -2.33 -3.00 -7.07
N THR A 170 -2.90 -1.81 -6.88
CA THR A 170 -2.78 -1.03 -5.65
C THR A 170 -4.02 -0.21 -5.39
N GLY A 171 -4.21 0.18 -4.15
CA GLY A 171 -5.22 1.12 -3.71
C GLY A 171 -4.87 1.65 -2.34
N SER A 172 -5.55 2.69 -1.92
CA SER A 172 -5.36 3.27 -0.59
C SER A 172 -6.63 3.97 -0.09
N PHE A 173 -6.75 4.08 1.22
CA PHE A 173 -7.62 5.02 1.91
C PHE A 173 -6.89 5.53 3.15
N SER A 174 -7.39 6.60 3.75
CA SER A 174 -6.73 7.22 4.88
C SER A 174 -7.66 7.46 6.06
N GLY A 175 -7.07 7.65 7.23
CA GLY A 175 -7.75 8.11 8.42
C GLY A 175 -6.93 9.13 9.18
N ILE A 176 -7.61 10.08 9.81
CA ILE A 176 -7.00 11.17 10.56
C ILE A 176 -7.10 10.86 12.06
N TYR A 177 -6.06 11.16 12.81
CA TYR A 177 -6.10 11.11 14.27
C TYR A 177 -5.35 12.28 14.90
N VAL A 178 -5.99 12.85 15.92
CA VAL A 178 -5.41 13.89 16.79
C VAL A 178 -5.36 13.35 18.20
N ARG A 179 -4.18 13.26 18.77
CA ARG A 179 -4.00 12.91 20.18
C ARG A 179 -4.34 14.10 21.06
N ARG A 180 -5.19 13.88 22.09
CA ARG A 180 -5.67 14.92 23.01
C ARG A 180 -5.14 14.74 24.42
#